data_ec24337f88fcf2bfc8a722e89f7ca0bd
#
_entry.id   ec24337f88fcf2bfc8a722e89f7ca0bd
#
_cell.length_a   1.000
_cell.length_b   1.000
_cell.length_c   1.000
_cell.angle_alpha   90.00
_cell.angle_beta   90.00
_cell.angle_gamma   90.00
#
_symmetry.space_group_name_H-M   'P 1'
#
loop_
_entity.id
_entity.type
_entity.pdbx_description
1 polymer ?
#
loop_
_entity_poly.entity_id
_entity_poly.type
_entity_poly.pdbx_seq_one_letter_code
_entity_poly.pdbx_strand_id
1 'polypeptide(L)'
;MKLKQSLIALAVAAVAMTAQAAEFRSADTHNADDYPTVAAVRFMSEELNRLSGGKHKIKVFNKKALGEEKETIDQVKIGALDLTRVNVAPMNSVCPQTMVPTMPFLFRSVEHMRSSLDGPVGDEILKSCESAGFVGLAFYDSGARSIYAKKPIKTVADVKGMKIRVQQSDLWVSLISAMGANATPMPYGEVYTGLKTGLIDAAENNIPSFDTARHAEAVKFYSKTEHSMAPEILLMSKIVFDKLPKAEQDMVRAAAKASVKFQRQKWDEQEAKSLASVKAAGAQIVEVDKKSFQSVMQPVYDKYMTTPDMKRLVKAVQDSK
;
A
#
# COMPACT_ATOMS: atom_id res chain seq x y z
N MET A 1 -12.44 -50.57 -65.93
CA MET A 1 -13.15 -49.84 -64.86
C MET A 1 -12.18 -49.64 -63.70
N LYS A 2 -11.66 -48.45 -63.52
CA LYS A 2 -10.74 -48.12 -62.39
C LYS A 2 -11.42 -47.11 -61.51
N LEU A 3 -11.79 -47.56 -60.29
CA LEU A 3 -12.33 -46.72 -59.24
C LEU A 3 -11.19 -45.82 -58.65
N LYS A 4 -11.33 -44.50 -58.77
CA LYS A 4 -10.49 -43.57 -58.09
C LYS A 4 -11.07 -43.29 -56.70
N GLN A 5 -10.40 -43.75 -55.66
CA GLN A 5 -10.68 -43.36 -54.28
C GLN A 5 -10.01 -42.01 -54.01
N SER A 6 -10.81 -40.96 -53.83
CA SER A 6 -10.33 -39.66 -53.34
C SER A 6 -10.28 -39.68 -51.83
N LEU A 7 -9.04 -39.66 -51.26
CA LEU A 7 -8.80 -39.41 -49.85
C LEU A 7 -8.96 -37.92 -49.60
N ILE A 8 -10.03 -37.53 -48.87
CA ILE A 8 -10.18 -36.18 -48.31
C ILE A 8 -9.38 -36.16 -46.98
N ALA A 9 -8.22 -35.56 -47.02
CA ALA A 9 -7.42 -35.25 -45.83
C ALA A 9 -8.09 -34.09 -45.12
N LEU A 10 -8.75 -34.36 -43.99
CA LEU A 10 -9.28 -33.33 -43.05
C LEU A 10 -8.11 -32.71 -42.29
N ALA A 11 -7.60 -31.58 -42.78
CA ALA A 11 -6.64 -30.80 -42.01
C ALA A 11 -7.36 -30.09 -40.85
N VAL A 12 -7.24 -30.67 -39.68
CA VAL A 12 -7.64 -29.98 -38.43
C VAL A 12 -6.59 -28.89 -38.17
N ALA A 13 -6.87 -27.68 -38.63
CA ALA A 13 -6.10 -26.50 -38.23
C ALA A 13 -6.33 -26.25 -36.75
N ALA A 14 -5.44 -26.76 -35.90
CA ALA A 14 -5.34 -26.32 -34.52
C ALA A 14 -4.94 -24.84 -34.55
N VAL A 15 -5.92 -23.96 -34.37
CA VAL A 15 -5.67 -22.56 -34.05
C VAL A 15 -4.98 -22.54 -32.70
N ALA A 16 -3.66 -22.63 -32.70
CA ALA A 16 -2.87 -22.28 -31.53
C ALA A 16 -3.14 -20.79 -31.28
N MET A 17 -4.03 -20.49 -30.35
CA MET A 17 -4.10 -19.17 -29.75
C MET A 17 -2.70 -18.88 -29.20
N THR A 18 -1.90 -18.17 -29.95
CA THR A 18 -0.63 -17.62 -29.48
C THR A 18 -1.00 -16.64 -28.40
N ALA A 19 -1.02 -17.16 -27.18
CA ALA A 19 -1.22 -16.33 -26.01
C ALA A 19 -0.08 -15.31 -25.99
N GLN A 20 -0.42 -14.05 -26.24
CA GLN A 20 0.52 -12.96 -26.38
C GLN A 20 1.27 -12.75 -25.07
N ALA A 21 2.61 -12.76 -25.14
CA ALA A 21 3.45 -12.42 -24.00
C ALA A 21 3.14 -10.98 -23.57
N ALA A 22 2.87 -10.77 -22.28
CA ALA A 22 2.62 -9.44 -21.76
C ALA A 22 3.70 -9.02 -20.77
N GLU A 23 4.22 -7.81 -20.95
CA GLU A 23 5.00 -7.11 -19.96
C GLU A 23 4.09 -6.10 -19.28
N PHE A 24 3.59 -6.43 -18.09
CA PHE A 24 2.80 -5.53 -17.28
C PHE A 24 3.68 -4.44 -16.66
N ARG A 25 3.16 -3.22 -16.57
CA ARG A 25 3.83 -2.08 -15.95
C ARG A 25 3.27 -1.86 -14.56
N SER A 26 4.14 -1.74 -13.55
CA SER A 26 3.77 -1.45 -12.17
C SER A 26 4.45 -0.18 -11.68
N ALA A 27 3.71 0.70 -11.02
CA ALA A 27 4.24 1.92 -10.42
C ALA A 27 4.51 1.74 -8.91
N ASP A 28 5.53 2.46 -8.42
CA ASP A 28 5.84 2.63 -7.00
C ASP A 28 6.48 4.00 -6.75
N THR A 29 6.16 4.64 -5.62
CA THR A 29 6.68 5.98 -5.30
C THR A 29 8.02 5.96 -4.56
N HIS A 30 8.46 4.82 -4.02
CA HIS A 30 9.68 4.71 -3.24
C HIS A 30 10.94 4.88 -4.09
N ASN A 31 11.96 5.54 -3.51
CA ASN A 31 13.17 5.93 -4.24
C ASN A 31 14.21 4.80 -4.35
N ALA A 32 14.27 3.89 -3.39
CA ALA A 32 15.25 2.82 -3.38
C ALA A 32 14.78 1.62 -4.23
N ASP A 33 15.69 1.06 -5.00
CA ASP A 33 15.38 -0.10 -5.86
C ASP A 33 15.18 -1.40 -5.04
N ASP A 34 15.75 -1.46 -3.84
CA ASP A 34 15.63 -2.53 -2.86
C ASP A 34 14.59 -2.25 -1.76
N TYR A 35 13.81 -1.17 -1.89
CA TYR A 35 12.74 -0.90 -0.93
C TYR A 35 11.77 -2.10 -0.90
N PRO A 36 11.30 -2.54 0.29
CA PRO A 36 10.59 -3.82 0.43
C PRO A 36 9.40 -4.02 -0.51
N THR A 37 8.62 -2.97 -0.80
CA THR A 37 7.50 -3.06 -1.74
C THR A 37 7.95 -3.17 -3.19
N VAL A 38 8.99 -2.41 -3.58
CA VAL A 38 9.58 -2.47 -4.92
C VAL A 38 10.18 -3.85 -5.18
N ALA A 39 10.97 -4.36 -4.22
CA ALA A 39 11.57 -5.69 -4.28
C ALA A 39 10.50 -6.80 -4.36
N ALA A 40 9.39 -6.65 -3.61
CA ALA A 40 8.30 -7.62 -3.61
C ALA A 40 7.58 -7.70 -4.97
N VAL A 41 7.34 -6.58 -5.66
CA VAL A 41 6.73 -6.61 -6.99
C VAL A 41 7.71 -7.17 -8.03
N ARG A 42 9.01 -6.95 -7.88
CA ARG A 42 10.02 -7.63 -8.71
C ARG A 42 10.03 -9.14 -8.48
N PHE A 43 9.98 -9.58 -7.23
CA PHE A 43 9.83 -11.00 -6.89
C PHE A 43 8.52 -11.57 -7.46
N MET A 44 7.41 -10.84 -7.37
CA MET A 44 6.15 -11.24 -8.02
C MET A 44 6.31 -11.40 -9.52
N SER A 45 7.11 -10.54 -10.18
CA SER A 45 7.40 -10.66 -11.60
C SER A 45 8.14 -11.96 -11.94
N GLU A 46 9.14 -12.34 -11.13
CA GLU A 46 9.89 -13.59 -11.28
C GLU A 46 8.97 -14.81 -11.12
N GLU A 47 8.12 -14.81 -10.09
CA GLU A 47 7.16 -15.87 -9.85
C GLU A 47 6.11 -15.96 -10.96
N LEU A 48 5.57 -14.82 -11.43
CA LEU A 48 4.63 -14.80 -12.54
C LEU A 48 5.28 -15.31 -13.83
N ASN A 49 6.52 -14.93 -14.11
CA ASN A 49 7.28 -15.42 -15.25
C ASN A 49 7.47 -16.94 -15.19
N ARG A 50 7.85 -17.46 -14.01
CA ARG A 50 7.99 -18.90 -13.77
C ARG A 50 6.66 -19.65 -13.94
N LEU A 51 5.58 -19.18 -13.33
CA LEU A 51 4.25 -19.81 -13.39
C LEU A 51 3.66 -19.79 -14.79
N SER A 52 3.92 -18.75 -15.58
CA SER A 52 3.42 -18.60 -16.95
C SER A 52 4.32 -19.22 -18.02
N GLY A 53 5.40 -19.92 -17.64
CA GLY A 53 6.35 -20.49 -18.59
C GLY A 53 7.07 -19.43 -19.44
N GLY A 54 7.37 -18.28 -18.85
CA GLY A 54 8.07 -17.19 -19.55
C GLY A 54 7.13 -16.21 -20.28
N LYS A 55 5.81 -16.43 -20.24
CA LYS A 55 4.85 -15.65 -21.00
C LYS A 55 4.59 -14.25 -20.43
N HIS A 56 4.56 -14.11 -19.11
CA HIS A 56 4.23 -12.85 -18.43
C HIS A 56 5.34 -12.41 -17.50
N LYS A 57 5.56 -11.10 -17.43
CA LYS A 57 6.46 -10.45 -16.47
C LYS A 57 5.92 -9.07 -16.11
N ILE A 58 6.45 -8.51 -15.00
CA ILE A 58 6.09 -7.19 -14.54
C ILE A 58 7.34 -6.31 -14.56
N LYS A 59 7.26 -5.16 -15.21
CA LYS A 59 8.29 -4.11 -15.16
C LYS A 59 7.90 -3.09 -14.11
N VAL A 60 8.75 -2.93 -13.10
CA VAL A 60 8.51 -1.99 -12.00
C VAL A 60 9.14 -0.64 -12.31
N PHE A 61 8.33 0.40 -12.25
CA PHE A 61 8.71 1.81 -12.37
C PHE A 61 8.58 2.47 -11.00
N ASN A 62 9.66 2.45 -10.24
CA ASN A 62 9.72 3.13 -8.96
C ASN A 62 10.17 4.59 -9.10
N LYS A 63 10.47 5.28 -7.96
CA LYS A 63 10.93 6.69 -7.94
C LYS A 63 9.92 7.67 -8.54
N LYS A 64 8.63 7.34 -8.46
CA LYS A 64 7.54 8.16 -9.03
C LYS A 64 7.64 8.35 -10.56
N ALA A 65 8.33 7.45 -11.25
CA ALA A 65 8.56 7.56 -12.68
C ALA A 65 7.28 7.61 -13.52
N LEU A 66 6.16 7.09 -12.99
CA LEU A 66 4.84 7.11 -13.63
C LEU A 66 3.81 8.01 -12.90
N GLY A 67 4.25 8.76 -11.89
CA GLY A 67 3.42 9.67 -11.11
C GLY A 67 3.37 9.35 -9.62
N GLU A 68 2.72 10.21 -8.87
CA GLU A 68 2.40 10.04 -7.44
C GLU A 68 1.22 9.06 -7.26
N GLU A 69 0.92 8.66 -6.02
CA GLU A 69 -0.04 7.57 -5.76
C GLU A 69 -1.43 7.83 -6.34
N LYS A 70 -2.00 9.03 -6.20
CA LYS A 70 -3.32 9.34 -6.78
C LYS A 70 -3.33 9.26 -8.30
N GLU A 71 -2.29 9.78 -8.94
CA GLU A 71 -2.16 9.74 -10.39
C GLU A 71 -2.06 8.30 -10.91
N THR A 72 -1.29 7.44 -10.22
CA THR A 72 -1.16 6.03 -10.62
C THR A 72 -2.43 5.22 -10.32
N ILE A 73 -3.18 5.55 -9.27
CA ILE A 73 -4.53 4.99 -9.03
C ILE A 73 -5.45 5.29 -10.20
N ASP A 74 -5.50 6.55 -10.65
CA ASP A 74 -6.36 6.96 -11.78
C ASP A 74 -5.94 6.26 -13.08
N GLN A 75 -4.63 6.15 -13.34
CA GLN A 75 -4.11 5.42 -14.52
C GLN A 75 -4.48 3.93 -14.50
N VAL A 76 -4.39 3.25 -13.36
CA VAL A 76 -4.80 1.85 -13.21
C VAL A 76 -6.30 1.68 -13.41
N LYS A 77 -7.11 2.61 -12.87
CA LYS A 77 -8.56 2.57 -13.01
C LYS A 77 -9.02 2.55 -14.46
N ILE A 78 -8.37 3.35 -15.32
CA ILE A 78 -8.70 3.43 -16.74
C ILE A 78 -7.92 2.47 -17.65
N GLY A 79 -7.04 1.63 -17.08
CA GLY A 79 -6.22 0.67 -17.82
C GLY A 79 -5.04 1.28 -18.57
N ALA A 80 -4.67 2.53 -18.29
CA ALA A 80 -3.47 3.17 -18.84
C ALA A 80 -2.18 2.66 -18.16
N LEU A 81 -2.30 2.13 -16.96
CA LEU A 81 -1.27 1.43 -16.19
C LEU A 81 -1.83 0.09 -15.71
N ASP A 82 -1.00 -0.96 -15.72
CA ASP A 82 -1.47 -2.31 -15.40
C ASP A 82 -1.57 -2.56 -13.90
N LEU A 83 -0.55 -2.15 -13.13
CA LEU A 83 -0.48 -2.32 -11.68
C LEU A 83 0.04 -1.04 -11.01
N THR A 84 -0.34 -0.88 -9.75
CA THR A 84 0.30 0.08 -8.85
C THR A 84 0.35 -0.47 -7.43
N ARG A 85 1.42 -0.15 -6.69
CA ARG A 85 1.48 -0.30 -5.26
C ARG A 85 1.33 1.09 -4.63
N VAL A 86 0.35 1.23 -3.77
CA VAL A 86 0.06 2.47 -3.04
C VAL A 86 -0.24 2.16 -1.58
N ASN A 87 -0.13 3.15 -0.69
CA ASN A 87 -0.72 3.00 0.63
C ASN A 87 -2.26 2.95 0.54
N VAL A 88 -2.92 2.28 1.48
CA VAL A 88 -4.40 2.17 1.46
C VAL A 88 -5.11 3.52 1.63
N ALA A 89 -4.46 4.53 2.22
CA ALA A 89 -5.09 5.81 2.52
C ALA A 89 -5.55 6.59 1.28
N PRO A 90 -4.77 6.75 0.21
CA PRO A 90 -5.24 7.35 -1.04
C PRO A 90 -6.40 6.58 -1.71
N MET A 91 -6.58 5.29 -1.37
CA MET A 91 -7.69 4.49 -1.88
C MET A 91 -9.02 4.73 -1.16
N ASN A 92 -9.03 5.37 0.01
CA ASN A 92 -10.23 5.52 0.84
C ASN A 92 -11.41 6.18 0.10
N SER A 93 -11.15 7.12 -0.80
CA SER A 93 -12.19 7.78 -1.59
C SER A 93 -12.70 6.94 -2.77
N VAL A 94 -11.94 5.95 -3.21
CA VAL A 94 -12.24 5.13 -4.40
C VAL A 94 -12.78 3.77 -4.00
N CYS A 95 -12.22 3.18 -2.94
CA CYS A 95 -12.59 1.89 -2.38
C CYS A 95 -12.84 2.05 -0.87
N PRO A 96 -14.07 2.40 -0.43
CA PRO A 96 -14.33 2.82 0.96
C PRO A 96 -13.94 1.81 2.03
N GLN A 97 -13.98 0.50 1.76
CA GLN A 97 -13.60 -0.51 2.75
C GLN A 97 -12.11 -0.44 3.11
N THR A 98 -11.25 0.19 2.29
CA THR A 98 -9.85 0.46 2.64
C THR A 98 -9.70 1.44 3.81
N MET A 99 -10.78 2.12 4.22
CA MET A 99 -10.80 2.91 5.45
C MET A 99 -10.60 2.02 6.69
N VAL A 100 -11.08 0.78 6.68
CA VAL A 100 -10.96 -0.13 7.84
C VAL A 100 -9.51 -0.29 8.28
N PRO A 101 -8.57 -0.78 7.44
CA PRO A 101 -7.17 -0.89 7.85
C PRO A 101 -6.46 0.46 8.03
N THR A 102 -7.10 1.58 7.66
CA THR A 102 -6.58 2.94 7.88
C THR A 102 -6.93 3.48 9.27
N MET A 103 -7.93 2.91 9.96
CA MET A 103 -8.43 3.43 11.23
C MET A 103 -7.32 3.53 12.29
N PRO A 104 -7.30 4.63 13.07
CA PRO A 104 -6.27 4.84 14.08
C PRO A 104 -6.36 3.80 15.21
N PHE A 105 -5.20 3.29 15.63
CA PHE A 105 -5.06 2.34 16.74
C PHE A 105 -5.93 1.07 16.62
N LEU A 106 -6.31 0.68 15.40
CA LEU A 106 -7.13 -0.51 15.17
C LEU A 106 -6.35 -1.80 15.45
N PHE A 107 -5.11 -1.87 14.98
CA PHE A 107 -4.26 -3.04 15.16
C PHE A 107 -3.45 -2.95 16.45
N ARG A 108 -3.39 -4.04 17.20
CA ARG A 108 -2.65 -4.16 18.46
C ARG A 108 -1.15 -4.35 18.25
N SER A 109 -0.76 -4.99 17.16
CA SER A 109 0.62 -5.25 16.77
C SER A 109 0.71 -5.48 15.25
N VAL A 110 1.92 -5.58 14.72
CA VAL A 110 2.18 -5.94 13.32
C VAL A 110 1.67 -7.36 13.03
N GLU A 111 1.85 -8.31 13.95
CA GLU A 111 1.35 -9.68 13.82
C GLU A 111 -0.17 -9.71 13.75
N HIS A 112 -0.84 -8.92 14.58
CA HIS A 112 -2.30 -8.79 14.55
C HIS A 112 -2.78 -8.19 13.22
N MET A 113 -2.09 -7.19 12.67
CA MET A 113 -2.37 -6.65 11.36
C MET A 113 -2.20 -7.72 10.28
N ARG A 114 -1.06 -8.44 10.28
CA ARG A 114 -0.76 -9.52 9.33
C ARG A 114 -1.84 -10.60 9.37
N SER A 115 -2.18 -11.12 10.55
CA SER A 115 -3.19 -12.18 10.70
C SER A 115 -4.59 -11.74 10.24
N SER A 116 -4.98 -10.49 10.57
CA SER A 116 -6.27 -9.93 10.15
C SER A 116 -6.38 -9.75 8.64
N LEU A 117 -5.31 -9.27 8.00
CA LEU A 117 -5.33 -8.96 6.56
C LEU A 117 -5.01 -10.18 5.67
N ASP A 118 -4.41 -11.23 6.22
CA ASP A 118 -4.24 -12.52 5.52
C ASP A 118 -5.51 -13.39 5.56
N GLY A 119 -6.47 -13.01 6.37
CA GLY A 119 -7.72 -13.73 6.57
C GLY A 119 -8.88 -13.18 5.74
N PRO A 120 -10.09 -13.69 6.01
CA PRO A 120 -11.31 -13.34 5.27
C PRO A 120 -11.62 -11.84 5.22
N VAL A 121 -11.24 -11.08 6.26
CA VAL A 121 -11.42 -9.62 6.29
C VAL A 121 -10.57 -8.93 5.22
N GLY A 122 -9.31 -9.32 5.11
CA GLY A 122 -8.42 -8.78 4.08
C GLY A 122 -8.89 -9.15 2.67
N ASP A 123 -9.31 -10.40 2.45
CA ASP A 123 -9.84 -10.86 1.17
C ASP A 123 -11.10 -10.07 0.78
N GLU A 124 -11.99 -9.80 1.74
CA GLU A 124 -13.20 -9.01 1.51
C GLU A 124 -12.87 -7.58 1.11
N ILE A 125 -11.93 -6.93 1.81
CA ILE A 125 -11.49 -5.56 1.51
C ILE A 125 -10.85 -5.51 0.12
N LEU A 126 -9.95 -6.44 -0.24
CA LEU A 126 -9.35 -6.51 -1.57
C LEU A 126 -10.40 -6.67 -2.66
N LYS A 127 -11.37 -7.55 -2.44
CA LYS A 127 -12.47 -7.81 -3.39
C LYS A 127 -13.40 -6.61 -3.56
N SER A 128 -13.63 -5.82 -2.51
CA SER A 128 -14.52 -4.66 -2.56
C SER A 128 -14.08 -3.61 -3.59
N CYS A 129 -12.79 -3.54 -3.89
CA CYS A 129 -12.24 -2.60 -4.86
C CYS A 129 -12.59 -2.96 -6.32
N GLU A 130 -13.11 -4.16 -6.59
CA GLU A 130 -13.49 -4.57 -7.94
C GLU A 130 -14.62 -3.70 -8.52
N SER A 131 -15.55 -3.26 -7.69
CA SER A 131 -16.63 -2.35 -8.10
C SER A 131 -16.12 -0.96 -8.53
N ALA A 132 -14.93 -0.58 -8.07
CA ALA A 132 -14.28 0.68 -8.41
C ALA A 132 -13.31 0.56 -9.60
N GLY A 133 -13.17 -0.63 -10.20
CA GLY A 133 -12.32 -0.88 -11.37
C GLY A 133 -10.94 -1.42 -11.04
N PHE A 134 -10.71 -1.91 -9.83
CA PHE A 134 -9.44 -2.46 -9.37
C PHE A 134 -9.57 -3.93 -8.95
N VAL A 135 -8.58 -4.72 -9.26
CA VAL A 135 -8.38 -6.04 -8.65
C VAL A 135 -7.36 -5.89 -7.53
N GLY A 136 -7.81 -5.98 -6.28
CA GLY A 136 -6.91 -6.06 -5.12
C GLY A 136 -6.17 -7.40 -5.12
N LEU A 137 -4.85 -7.36 -5.11
CA LEU A 137 -4.00 -8.57 -5.21
C LEU A 137 -3.39 -8.98 -3.89
N ALA A 138 -2.91 -8.02 -3.09
CA ALA A 138 -2.25 -8.29 -1.83
C ALA A 138 -2.20 -7.04 -0.94
N PHE A 139 -2.08 -7.25 0.37
CA PHE A 139 -1.57 -6.27 1.31
C PHE A 139 -0.10 -6.53 1.60
N TYR A 140 0.69 -5.46 1.67
CA TYR A 140 2.07 -5.46 2.11
C TYR A 140 2.22 -4.68 3.41
N ASP A 141 3.21 -5.03 4.20
CA ASP A 141 3.50 -4.31 5.43
C ASP A 141 3.99 -2.89 5.15
N SER A 142 3.60 -1.98 6.02
CA SER A 142 4.07 -0.60 6.08
C SER A 142 4.46 -0.19 7.51
N GLY A 143 4.47 -1.15 8.45
CA GLY A 143 4.81 -0.93 9.85
C GLY A 143 3.92 0.10 10.57
N ALA A 144 4.32 0.47 11.76
CA ALA A 144 3.63 1.49 12.53
C ALA A 144 4.06 2.90 12.10
N ARG A 145 3.08 3.77 11.91
CA ARG A 145 3.29 5.17 11.52
C ARG A 145 3.33 6.07 12.74
N SER A 146 4.29 6.98 12.77
CA SER A 146 4.56 7.88 13.89
C SER A 146 4.85 9.28 13.39
N ILE A 147 4.65 10.29 14.26
CA ILE A 147 4.87 11.69 13.93
C ILE A 147 6.36 12.03 14.09
N TYR A 148 6.92 12.78 13.13
CA TYR A 148 8.29 13.31 13.22
C TYR A 148 8.33 14.81 12.92
N ALA A 149 9.14 15.55 13.70
CA ALA A 149 9.17 17.00 13.72
C ALA A 149 10.54 17.57 14.08
N LYS A 150 10.68 18.91 14.07
CA LYS A 150 11.88 19.62 14.55
C LYS A 150 12.01 19.64 16.07
N LYS A 151 10.92 19.35 16.81
CA LYS A 151 10.87 19.27 18.28
C LYS A 151 10.28 17.93 18.71
N PRO A 152 10.59 17.45 19.93
CA PRO A 152 9.99 16.23 20.45
C PRO A 152 8.50 16.44 20.70
N ILE A 153 7.69 15.41 20.39
CA ILE A 153 6.26 15.32 20.67
C ILE A 153 6.10 14.18 21.65
N LYS A 154 5.52 14.43 22.84
CA LYS A 154 5.34 13.43 23.89
C LYS A 154 3.88 13.15 24.20
N THR A 155 3.01 14.13 24.01
CA THR A 155 1.57 14.04 24.23
C THR A 155 0.80 14.65 23.07
N VAL A 156 -0.51 14.40 22.99
CA VAL A 156 -1.37 15.01 21.97
C VAL A 156 -1.41 16.53 22.04
N ALA A 157 -1.17 17.12 23.21
CA ALA A 157 -1.13 18.58 23.39
C ALA A 157 0.05 19.23 22.62
N ASP A 158 1.15 18.49 22.42
CA ASP A 158 2.36 19.01 21.76
C ASP A 158 2.17 19.25 20.26
N VAL A 159 1.15 18.63 19.64
CA VAL A 159 0.86 18.80 18.20
C VAL A 159 -0.15 19.89 17.92
N LYS A 160 -0.77 20.50 18.97
CA LYS A 160 -1.80 21.51 18.79
C LYS A 160 -1.33 22.67 17.91
N GLY A 161 -2.10 22.94 16.85
CA GLY A 161 -1.84 24.00 15.89
C GLY A 161 -0.68 23.76 14.91
N MET A 162 0.08 22.65 15.04
CA MET A 162 1.14 22.30 14.10
C MET A 162 0.56 21.97 12.72
N LYS A 163 1.24 22.39 11.67
CA LYS A 163 0.96 21.96 10.29
C LYS A 163 1.59 20.59 10.07
N ILE A 164 0.78 19.56 10.11
CA ILE A 164 1.24 18.17 9.93
C ILE A 164 0.83 17.68 8.56
N ARG A 165 1.82 17.31 7.73
CA ARG A 165 1.54 16.67 6.45
C ARG A 165 0.88 15.32 6.67
N VAL A 166 -0.14 15.05 5.88
CA VAL A 166 -0.83 13.77 5.81
C VAL A 166 -0.90 13.25 4.38
N GLN A 167 -1.23 11.98 4.23
CA GLN A 167 -1.60 11.40 2.95
C GLN A 167 -2.90 12.04 2.44
N GLN A 168 -3.14 11.98 1.12
CA GLN A 168 -4.31 12.58 0.48
C GLN A 168 -5.57 11.71 0.74
N SER A 169 -6.06 11.76 1.96
CA SER A 169 -7.24 11.04 2.46
C SER A 169 -7.97 11.90 3.49
N ASP A 170 -9.29 12.03 3.35
CA ASP A 170 -10.13 12.77 4.28
C ASP A 170 -10.12 12.14 5.69
N LEU A 171 -9.96 10.81 5.77
CA LEU A 171 -9.77 10.12 7.04
C LEU A 171 -8.50 10.59 7.74
N TRP A 172 -7.38 10.70 7.02
CA TRP A 172 -6.13 11.22 7.57
C TRP A 172 -6.23 12.68 8.00
N VAL A 173 -6.94 13.51 7.22
CA VAL A 173 -7.25 14.89 7.62
C VAL A 173 -8.01 14.90 8.94
N SER A 174 -9.05 14.08 9.07
CA SER A 174 -9.86 14.00 10.29
C SER A 174 -9.05 13.47 11.48
N LEU A 175 -8.17 12.46 11.25
CA LEU A 175 -7.32 11.88 12.28
C LEU A 175 -6.39 12.93 12.90
N ILE A 176 -5.66 13.67 12.07
CA ILE A 176 -4.73 14.70 12.56
C ILE A 176 -5.48 15.90 13.14
N SER A 177 -6.64 16.27 12.55
CA SER A 177 -7.49 17.33 13.13
C SER A 177 -8.06 16.95 14.51
N ALA A 178 -8.38 15.67 14.73
CA ALA A 178 -8.80 15.18 16.06
C ALA A 178 -7.70 15.32 17.14
N MET A 179 -6.44 15.31 16.73
CA MET A 179 -5.30 15.61 17.62
C MET A 179 -5.14 17.12 17.91
N GLY A 180 -5.94 18.00 17.26
CA GLY A 180 -5.84 19.46 17.40
C GLY A 180 -4.78 20.09 16.50
N ALA A 181 -4.21 19.36 15.56
CA ALA A 181 -3.25 19.86 14.60
C ALA A 181 -3.93 20.25 13.27
N ASN A 182 -3.23 21.00 12.44
CA ASN A 182 -3.66 21.40 11.09
C ASN A 182 -3.15 20.40 10.07
N ALA A 183 -4.03 19.53 9.59
CA ALA A 183 -3.68 18.55 8.56
C ALA A 183 -3.43 19.23 7.21
N THR A 184 -2.31 18.88 6.56
CA THR A 184 -1.91 19.39 5.24
C THR A 184 -1.78 18.20 4.28
N PRO A 185 -2.82 17.84 3.52
CA PRO A 185 -2.75 16.77 2.52
C PRO A 185 -1.74 17.13 1.43
N MET A 186 -0.78 16.22 1.15
CA MET A 186 0.30 16.48 0.21
C MET A 186 0.82 15.15 -0.36
N PRO A 187 1.20 15.08 -1.67
CA PRO A 187 1.87 13.93 -2.25
C PRO A 187 3.15 13.54 -1.49
N TYR A 188 3.49 12.25 -1.52
CA TYR A 188 4.66 11.75 -0.77
C TYR A 188 5.98 12.40 -1.21
N GLY A 189 6.15 12.63 -2.50
CA GLY A 189 7.37 13.22 -3.05
C GLY A 189 7.66 14.66 -2.63
N GLU A 190 6.67 15.39 -2.11
CA GLU A 190 6.81 16.78 -1.70
C GLU A 190 7.19 16.96 -0.22
N VAL A 191 7.10 15.89 0.59
CA VAL A 191 7.25 15.95 2.06
C VAL A 191 8.61 16.46 2.48
N TYR A 192 9.70 15.97 1.86
CA TYR A 192 11.04 16.40 2.17
C TYR A 192 11.20 17.92 2.01
N THR A 193 10.79 18.44 0.87
CA THR A 193 10.83 19.88 0.57
C THR A 193 9.95 20.67 1.54
N GLY A 194 8.74 20.19 1.80
CA GLY A 194 7.81 20.82 2.75
C GLY A 194 8.40 20.98 4.15
N LEU A 195 9.08 19.92 4.66
CA LEU A 195 9.78 19.97 5.95
C LEU A 195 10.99 20.91 5.94
N LYS A 196 11.78 20.88 4.86
CA LYS A 196 12.97 21.75 4.72
C LYS A 196 12.63 23.22 4.66
N THR A 197 11.61 23.59 3.88
CA THR A 197 11.18 24.98 3.69
C THR A 197 10.32 25.50 4.85
N GLY A 198 9.82 24.63 5.73
CA GLY A 198 8.88 25.01 6.80
C GLY A 198 7.46 25.24 6.31
N LEU A 199 7.10 24.78 5.10
CA LEU A 199 5.72 24.74 4.63
C LEU A 199 4.86 23.89 5.57
N ILE A 200 5.44 22.81 6.11
CA ILE A 200 4.90 21.94 7.15
C ILE A 200 5.86 21.87 8.33
N ASP A 201 5.32 21.75 9.54
CA ASP A 201 6.10 21.65 10.79
C ASP A 201 6.51 20.22 11.09
N ALA A 202 5.68 19.26 10.65
CA ALA A 202 5.83 17.83 10.90
C ALA A 202 5.22 17.01 9.77
N ALA A 203 5.55 15.74 9.76
CA ALA A 203 4.89 14.72 8.96
C ALA A 203 4.78 13.44 9.78
N GLU A 204 4.11 12.43 9.22
CA GLU A 204 3.95 11.13 9.86
C GLU A 204 4.25 10.01 8.85
N ASN A 205 4.95 8.99 9.29
CA ASN A 205 5.23 7.78 8.51
C ASN A 205 5.95 6.74 9.37
N ASN A 206 6.31 5.61 8.77
CA ASN A 206 7.15 4.56 9.33
C ASN A 206 8.66 4.93 9.29
N ILE A 207 9.48 4.20 10.03
CA ILE A 207 10.94 4.40 10.09
C ILE A 207 11.63 4.22 8.73
N PRO A 208 11.35 3.17 7.93
CA PRO A 208 11.92 3.03 6.59
C PRO A 208 11.69 4.24 5.69
N SER A 209 10.48 4.80 5.69
CA SER A 209 10.18 6.02 4.91
C SER A 209 10.89 7.26 5.45
N PHE A 210 10.95 7.41 6.78
CA PHE A 210 11.67 8.51 7.44
C PHE A 210 13.16 8.54 7.07
N ASP A 211 13.78 7.36 6.92
CA ASP A 211 15.16 7.16 6.48
C ASP A 211 15.31 7.36 4.95
N THR A 212 14.69 6.48 4.16
CA THR A 212 14.97 6.38 2.71
C THR A 212 14.45 7.56 1.89
N ALA A 213 13.43 8.30 2.37
CA ALA A 213 13.01 9.57 1.80
C ALA A 213 13.77 10.76 2.36
N ARG A 214 14.79 10.53 3.19
CA ARG A 214 15.68 11.53 3.76
C ARG A 214 14.98 12.53 4.70
N HIS A 215 13.77 12.22 5.18
CA HIS A 215 13.04 13.11 6.08
C HIS A 215 13.82 13.35 7.38
N ALA A 216 14.60 12.36 7.84
CA ALA A 216 15.52 12.46 8.98
C ALA A 216 16.61 13.55 8.83
N GLU A 217 16.89 14.03 7.61
CA GLU A 217 17.78 15.17 7.38
C GLU A 217 17.09 16.52 7.62
N ALA A 218 15.76 16.57 7.45
CA ALA A 218 14.96 17.77 7.63
C ALA A 218 14.52 17.97 9.08
N VAL A 219 14.20 16.88 9.78
CA VAL A 219 13.73 16.88 11.18
C VAL A 219 14.37 15.75 11.95
N LYS A 220 14.58 15.93 13.26
CA LYS A 220 15.42 15.01 14.05
C LYS A 220 14.66 14.22 15.13
N PHE A 221 13.41 14.55 15.41
CA PHE A 221 12.64 13.87 16.45
C PHE A 221 11.58 12.97 15.80
N TYR A 222 11.70 11.67 16.01
CA TYR A 222 10.72 10.66 15.63
C TYR A 222 9.98 10.22 16.89
N SER A 223 8.74 10.70 17.07
CA SER A 223 7.91 10.46 18.25
C SER A 223 7.00 9.27 17.99
N LYS A 224 7.21 8.16 18.70
CA LYS A 224 6.56 6.85 18.50
C LYS A 224 5.08 6.86 18.87
N THR A 225 4.30 7.68 18.16
CA THR A 225 2.84 7.73 18.37
C THR A 225 2.16 6.43 17.94
N GLU A 226 2.70 5.76 16.93
CA GLU A 226 2.21 4.49 16.38
C GLU A 226 0.69 4.51 16.19
N HIS A 227 0.19 5.65 15.68
CA HIS A 227 -1.22 5.99 15.63
C HIS A 227 -1.97 5.24 14.53
N SER A 228 -1.26 4.62 13.59
CA SER A 228 -1.85 3.79 12.54
C SER A 228 -0.82 2.78 12.02
N MET A 229 -1.32 1.63 11.54
CA MET A 229 -0.56 0.61 10.82
C MET A 229 -1.15 0.41 9.42
N ALA A 230 -1.55 1.51 8.74
CA ALA A 230 -2.15 1.48 7.41
C ALA A 230 -1.24 0.75 6.41
N PRO A 231 -1.66 -0.41 5.86
CA PRO A 231 -0.81 -1.23 4.98
C PRO A 231 -0.65 -0.60 3.60
N GLU A 232 0.25 -1.17 2.82
CA GLU A 232 0.30 -0.95 1.38
C GLU A 232 -0.65 -1.93 0.68
N ILE A 233 -1.22 -1.52 -0.43
CA ILE A 233 -2.08 -2.37 -1.27
C ILE A 233 -1.51 -2.47 -2.68
N LEU A 234 -1.43 -3.69 -3.20
CA LEU A 234 -1.08 -3.96 -4.59
C LEU A 234 -2.35 -4.13 -5.39
N LEU A 235 -2.51 -3.29 -6.41
CA LEU A 235 -3.69 -3.22 -7.25
C LEU A 235 -3.34 -3.52 -8.71
N MET A 236 -4.23 -4.20 -9.41
CA MET A 236 -4.18 -4.36 -10.85
C MET A 236 -5.43 -3.75 -11.49
N SER A 237 -5.29 -3.18 -12.68
CA SER A 237 -6.43 -2.71 -13.47
C SER A 237 -7.40 -3.85 -13.76
N LYS A 238 -8.67 -3.66 -13.38
CA LYS A 238 -9.71 -4.65 -13.70
C LYS A 238 -9.90 -4.81 -15.21
N ILE A 239 -9.73 -3.72 -15.97
CA ILE A 239 -9.80 -3.74 -17.44
C ILE A 239 -8.72 -4.64 -18.03
N VAL A 240 -7.50 -4.63 -17.46
CA VAL A 240 -6.39 -5.47 -17.91
C VAL A 240 -6.56 -6.91 -17.43
N PHE A 241 -6.91 -7.09 -16.15
CA PHE A 241 -7.06 -8.39 -15.53
C PHE A 241 -8.16 -9.24 -16.17
N ASP A 242 -9.33 -8.64 -16.48
CA ASP A 242 -10.47 -9.34 -17.06
C ASP A 242 -10.22 -9.81 -18.50
N LYS A 243 -9.22 -9.26 -19.19
CA LYS A 243 -8.78 -9.72 -20.53
C LYS A 243 -7.92 -10.99 -20.48
N LEU A 244 -7.39 -11.33 -19.30
CA LEU A 244 -6.58 -12.53 -19.13
C LEU A 244 -7.48 -13.77 -19.06
N PRO A 245 -7.08 -14.90 -19.69
CA PRO A 245 -7.70 -16.18 -19.43
C PRO A 245 -7.69 -16.52 -17.93
N LYS A 246 -8.70 -17.27 -17.47
CA LYS A 246 -8.85 -17.61 -16.04
C LYS A 246 -7.58 -18.21 -15.43
N ALA A 247 -6.91 -19.12 -16.15
CA ALA A 247 -5.65 -19.72 -15.67
C ALA A 247 -4.56 -18.65 -15.45
N GLU A 248 -4.49 -17.62 -16.27
CA GLU A 248 -3.49 -16.54 -16.13
C GLU A 248 -3.87 -15.58 -15.01
N GLN A 249 -5.16 -15.31 -14.81
CA GLN A 249 -5.66 -14.58 -13.64
C GLN A 249 -5.24 -15.29 -12.33
N ASP A 250 -5.35 -16.62 -12.31
CA ASP A 250 -4.96 -17.43 -11.14
C ASP A 250 -3.44 -17.39 -10.92
N MET A 251 -2.63 -17.38 -11.98
CA MET A 251 -1.17 -17.20 -11.90
C MET A 251 -0.80 -15.82 -11.32
N VAL A 252 -1.46 -14.75 -11.75
CA VAL A 252 -1.26 -13.39 -11.20
C VAL A 252 -1.56 -13.36 -9.70
N ARG A 253 -2.70 -13.92 -9.28
CA ARG A 253 -3.08 -14.00 -7.85
C ARG A 253 -2.08 -14.86 -7.05
N ALA A 254 -1.64 -15.99 -7.60
CA ALA A 254 -0.65 -16.85 -6.95
C ALA A 254 0.70 -16.16 -6.77
N ALA A 255 1.19 -15.46 -7.81
CA ALA A 255 2.45 -14.71 -7.75
C ALA A 255 2.36 -13.55 -6.74
N ALA A 256 1.23 -12.83 -6.69
CA ALA A 256 1.01 -11.78 -5.72
C ALA A 256 1.00 -12.34 -4.28
N LYS A 257 0.32 -13.46 -4.04
CA LYS A 257 0.30 -14.11 -2.72
C LYS A 257 1.70 -14.56 -2.29
N ALA A 258 2.48 -15.13 -3.20
CA ALA A 258 3.86 -15.54 -2.91
C ALA A 258 4.75 -14.35 -2.51
N SER A 259 4.54 -13.17 -3.11
CA SER A 259 5.32 -11.98 -2.83
C SER A 259 5.08 -11.38 -1.43
N VAL A 260 3.96 -11.69 -0.77
CA VAL A 260 3.65 -11.17 0.58
C VAL A 260 4.68 -11.63 1.61
N LYS A 261 5.00 -12.93 1.64
CA LYS A 261 5.99 -13.46 2.58
C LYS A 261 7.38 -12.86 2.34
N PHE A 262 7.76 -12.71 1.07
CA PHE A 262 9.03 -12.09 0.68
C PHE A 262 9.06 -10.61 1.14
N GLN A 263 7.99 -9.86 0.91
CA GLN A 263 7.89 -8.46 1.31
C GLN A 263 8.05 -8.29 2.83
N ARG A 264 7.38 -9.11 3.63
CA ARG A 264 7.46 -9.05 5.10
C ARG A 264 8.87 -9.30 5.61
N GLN A 265 9.56 -10.29 5.06
CA GLN A 265 10.97 -10.54 5.41
C GLN A 265 11.82 -9.29 5.09
N LYS A 266 11.66 -8.72 3.89
CA LYS A 266 12.37 -7.51 3.48
C LYS A 266 11.97 -6.29 4.32
N TRP A 267 10.73 -6.23 4.77
CA TRP A 267 10.25 -5.17 5.65
C TRP A 267 10.95 -5.21 7.00
N ASP A 268 10.96 -6.38 7.65
CA ASP A 268 11.58 -6.56 8.96
C ASP A 268 13.09 -6.24 8.92
N GLU A 269 13.79 -6.67 7.85
CA GLU A 269 15.19 -6.33 7.60
C GLU A 269 15.39 -4.81 7.42
N GLN A 270 14.54 -4.16 6.61
CA GLN A 270 14.64 -2.73 6.32
C GLN A 270 14.31 -1.87 7.54
N GLU A 271 13.30 -2.24 8.32
CA GLU A 271 12.92 -1.49 9.53
C GLU A 271 14.08 -1.44 10.54
N ALA A 272 14.74 -2.58 10.79
CA ALA A 272 15.91 -2.64 11.66
C ALA A 272 17.09 -1.83 11.12
N LYS A 273 17.37 -1.94 9.80
CA LYS A 273 18.42 -1.17 9.10
C LYS A 273 18.16 0.32 9.20
N SER A 274 16.94 0.76 8.89
CA SER A 274 16.58 2.18 8.90
C SER A 274 16.60 2.77 10.30
N LEU A 275 16.17 2.03 11.33
CA LEU A 275 16.25 2.48 12.71
C LEU A 275 17.71 2.75 13.13
N ALA A 276 18.63 1.86 12.76
CA ALA A 276 20.05 2.06 13.02
C ALA A 276 20.61 3.26 12.24
N SER A 277 20.25 3.40 10.95
CA SER A 277 20.66 4.49 10.07
C SER A 277 20.25 5.86 10.61
N VAL A 278 18.97 6.05 10.95
CA VAL A 278 18.47 7.35 11.43
C VAL A 278 19.04 7.73 12.78
N LYS A 279 19.28 6.75 13.69
CA LYS A 279 19.97 7.00 14.95
C LYS A 279 21.41 7.44 14.73
N ALA A 280 22.15 6.78 13.85
CA ALA A 280 23.52 7.16 13.49
C ALA A 280 23.58 8.56 12.84
N ALA A 281 22.52 8.95 12.09
CA ALA A 281 22.36 10.29 11.52
C ALA A 281 21.90 11.36 12.55
N GLY A 282 21.79 11.00 13.83
CA GLY A 282 21.46 11.92 14.93
C GLY A 282 19.95 12.11 15.15
N ALA A 283 19.10 11.27 14.58
CA ALA A 283 17.68 11.30 14.92
C ALA A 283 17.44 10.75 16.34
N GLN A 284 16.53 11.39 17.04
CA GLN A 284 16.12 11.00 18.39
C GLN A 284 14.77 10.29 18.32
N ILE A 285 14.72 9.07 18.83
CA ILE A 285 13.49 8.30 18.97
C ILE A 285 12.86 8.66 20.32
N VAL A 286 11.67 9.21 20.28
CA VAL A 286 10.97 9.75 21.45
C VAL A 286 9.80 8.83 21.82
N GLU A 287 9.79 8.34 23.04
CA GLU A 287 8.63 7.64 23.60
C GLU A 287 7.53 8.64 23.96
N VAL A 288 6.28 8.27 23.76
CA VAL A 288 5.11 9.16 23.92
C VAL A 288 4.06 8.54 24.85
N ASP A 289 3.21 9.38 25.41
CA ASP A 289 1.96 8.95 26.02
C ASP A 289 0.93 8.59 24.94
N LYS A 290 0.97 7.33 24.46
CA LYS A 290 0.04 6.85 23.43
C LYS A 290 -1.43 7.00 23.81
N LYS A 291 -1.76 6.90 25.12
CA LYS A 291 -3.14 7.04 25.59
C LYS A 291 -3.69 8.43 25.34
N SER A 292 -2.85 9.48 25.42
CA SER A 292 -3.26 10.83 25.11
C SER A 292 -3.72 10.98 23.65
N PHE A 293 -3.06 10.28 22.70
CA PHE A 293 -3.44 10.27 21.29
C PHE A 293 -4.66 9.38 21.03
N GLN A 294 -4.75 8.22 21.68
CA GLN A 294 -5.90 7.32 21.55
C GLN A 294 -7.20 7.97 22.02
N SER A 295 -7.14 8.72 23.13
CA SER A 295 -8.32 9.30 23.79
C SER A 295 -9.11 10.28 22.93
N VAL A 296 -8.50 10.83 21.87
CA VAL A 296 -9.13 11.82 20.98
C VAL A 296 -9.62 11.23 19.65
N MET A 297 -9.53 9.89 19.47
CA MET A 297 -9.83 9.25 18.18
C MET A 297 -11.30 8.84 17.98
N GLN A 298 -12.12 8.82 19.02
CA GLN A 298 -13.52 8.39 18.90
C GLN A 298 -14.29 9.14 17.80
N PRO A 299 -14.15 10.47 17.64
CA PRO A 299 -14.84 11.20 16.57
C PRO A 299 -14.46 10.71 15.14
N VAL A 300 -13.25 10.17 14.95
CA VAL A 300 -12.83 9.60 13.67
C VAL A 300 -13.59 8.30 13.39
N TYR A 301 -13.73 7.43 14.40
CA TYR A 301 -14.54 6.22 14.29
C TYR A 301 -16.01 6.53 14.00
N ASP A 302 -16.59 7.47 14.71
CA ASP A 302 -18.00 7.88 14.55
C ASP A 302 -18.26 8.43 13.15
N LYS A 303 -17.31 9.18 12.58
CA LYS A 303 -17.44 9.79 11.27
C LYS A 303 -17.33 8.79 10.12
N TYR A 304 -16.47 7.78 10.22
CA TYR A 304 -16.14 6.90 9.09
C TYR A 304 -16.74 5.50 9.20
N MET A 305 -16.99 5.00 10.41
CA MET A 305 -17.60 3.67 10.63
C MET A 305 -19.12 3.79 10.75
N THR A 306 -19.77 4.32 9.71
CA THR A 306 -21.20 4.65 9.73
C THR A 306 -22.10 3.53 9.25
N THR A 307 -21.65 2.69 8.32
CA THR A 307 -22.46 1.60 7.76
C THR A 307 -22.34 0.32 8.60
N PRO A 308 -23.37 -0.55 8.59
CA PRO A 308 -23.30 -1.84 9.28
C PRO A 308 -22.09 -2.67 8.83
N ASP A 309 -21.76 -2.63 7.53
CA ASP A 309 -20.66 -3.39 6.94
C ASP A 309 -19.30 -2.89 7.45
N MET A 310 -19.07 -1.58 7.48
CA MET A 310 -17.83 -1.01 8.02
C MET A 310 -17.65 -1.33 9.51
N LYS A 311 -18.74 -1.27 10.30
CA LYS A 311 -18.73 -1.64 11.72
C LYS A 311 -18.40 -3.13 11.90
N ARG A 312 -18.98 -4.00 11.07
CA ARG A 312 -18.72 -5.44 11.07
C ARG A 312 -17.25 -5.74 10.77
N LEU A 313 -16.68 -5.09 9.74
CA LEU A 313 -15.28 -5.29 9.37
C LEU A 313 -14.32 -4.83 10.47
N VAL A 314 -14.56 -3.65 11.06
CA VAL A 314 -13.76 -3.16 12.21
C VAL A 314 -13.85 -4.15 13.36
N LYS A 315 -15.06 -4.60 13.70
CA LYS A 315 -15.26 -5.60 14.77
C LYS A 315 -14.53 -6.91 14.46
N ALA A 316 -14.61 -7.39 13.22
CA ALA A 316 -13.92 -8.61 12.80
C ALA A 316 -12.38 -8.50 12.95
N VAL A 317 -11.80 -7.32 12.67
CA VAL A 317 -10.39 -7.06 12.96
C VAL A 317 -10.12 -7.05 14.47
N GLN A 318 -10.94 -6.35 15.26
CA GLN A 318 -10.76 -6.27 16.73
C GLN A 318 -10.85 -7.65 17.41
N ASP A 319 -11.72 -8.53 16.92
CA ASP A 319 -11.94 -9.88 17.43
C ASP A 319 -10.90 -10.90 16.91
N SER A 320 -10.13 -10.59 15.86
CA SER A 320 -9.09 -11.49 15.35
C SER A 320 -7.95 -11.66 16.36
N LYS A 321 -7.36 -12.88 16.35
CA LYS A 321 -6.29 -13.27 17.30
C LYS A 321 -4.90 -12.93 16.76
#